data_bc913548b848ed4aaea1b7d2040070bf
#
_entry.id   bc913548b848ed4aaea1b7d2040070bf
#
_cell.length_a   1.000
_cell.length_b   1.000
_cell.length_c   1.000
_cell.angle_alpha   90.00
_cell.angle_beta   90.00
_cell.angle_gamma   90.00
#
_symmetry.space_group_name_H-M   'P 1'
#
loop_
_entity.id
_entity.type
_entity.pdbx_description
1 polymer ?
#
loop_
_entity_poly.entity_id
_entity_poly.type
_entity_poly.pdbx_seq_one_letter_code
_entity_poly.pdbx_strand_id
1 'polypeptide(L)'
;KERKIAGVLIETQSQSDRICWAVMGIGLNINQPEVFFSDITYPAVSLRVAAGKQLNRYQVCAKLLEHLDRSYEALKKGAYDQLFARWQAYCSSISRIILFNGPDGKSSGVIQAVMPDGGLSVVKQSGETVNVQNGEIQ
;
A
#
# COMPACT_ATOMS: atom_id res chain seq x y z
N LYS A 1 2.26 17.46 0.75
CA LYS A 1 1.73 16.53 -0.28
C LYS A 1 2.44 15.19 -0.12
N GLU A 2 1.68 14.10 -0.11
CA GLU A 2 2.23 12.76 -0.11
C GLU A 2 2.99 12.49 -1.41
N ARG A 3 4.13 11.81 -1.30
CA ARG A 3 4.96 11.43 -2.44
C ARG A 3 5.32 9.95 -2.33
N LYS A 4 5.23 9.22 -3.44
CA LYS A 4 5.51 7.78 -3.50
C LYS A 4 7.00 7.51 -3.33
N ILE A 5 7.37 6.76 -2.29
CA ILE A 5 8.75 6.37 -2.01
C ILE A 5 9.06 4.95 -2.47
N ALA A 6 8.03 4.10 -2.55
CA ALA A 6 8.17 2.70 -2.95
C ALA A 6 6.94 2.20 -3.68
N GLY A 7 7.09 1.13 -4.42
CA GLY A 7 6.02 0.31 -4.97
C GLY A 7 6.21 -1.14 -4.56
N VAL A 8 5.11 -1.82 -4.28
CA VAL A 8 5.09 -3.25 -3.97
C VAL A 8 4.16 -3.95 -4.95
N LEU A 9 4.63 -5.02 -5.55
CA LEU A 9 3.86 -5.92 -6.39
C LEU A 9 3.90 -7.31 -5.79
N ILE A 10 2.75 -7.95 -5.64
CA ILE A 10 2.66 -9.32 -5.15
C ILE A 10 2.01 -10.16 -6.23
N GLU A 11 2.69 -11.23 -6.63
CA GLU A 11 2.18 -12.25 -7.54
C GLU A 11 1.97 -13.54 -6.74
N THR A 12 0.80 -14.16 -6.92
CA THR A 12 0.45 -15.38 -6.19
C THR A 12 -0.05 -16.45 -7.14
N GLN A 13 0.19 -17.70 -6.77
CA GLN A 13 -0.52 -18.84 -7.35
C GLN A 13 -1.31 -19.54 -6.26
N SER A 14 -2.61 -19.71 -6.53
CA SER A 14 -3.53 -20.39 -5.61
C SER A 14 -4.02 -21.70 -6.24
N GLN A 15 -4.27 -22.68 -5.39
CA GLN A 15 -4.98 -23.91 -5.74
C GLN A 15 -6.09 -24.14 -4.70
N SER A 16 -7.33 -24.11 -5.18
CA SER A 16 -8.50 -24.03 -4.28
C SER A 16 -8.38 -22.84 -3.32
N ASP A 17 -8.50 -23.07 -2.01
CA ASP A 17 -8.45 -22.02 -0.98
C ASP A 17 -7.06 -21.78 -0.39
N ARG A 18 -6.00 -22.29 -1.04
CA ARG A 18 -4.63 -22.17 -0.52
C ARG A 18 -3.72 -21.45 -1.50
N ILE A 19 -2.94 -20.50 -0.97
CA ILE A 19 -1.83 -19.91 -1.70
C ILE A 19 -0.68 -20.91 -1.71
N CYS A 20 -0.29 -21.37 -2.90
CA CYS A 20 0.84 -22.29 -3.08
C CYS A 20 2.17 -21.57 -2.95
N TRP A 21 2.26 -20.38 -3.55
CA TRP A 21 3.41 -19.48 -3.42
C TRP A 21 2.99 -18.02 -3.64
N ALA A 22 3.79 -17.13 -3.11
CA ALA A 22 3.70 -15.70 -3.36
C ALA A 22 5.10 -15.13 -3.61
N VAL A 23 5.22 -14.26 -4.60
CA VAL A 23 6.46 -13.50 -4.88
C VAL A 23 6.16 -12.03 -4.67
N MET A 24 6.99 -11.37 -3.88
CA MET A 24 6.86 -9.95 -3.58
C MET A 24 8.01 -9.18 -4.23
N GLY A 25 7.71 -8.35 -5.22
CA GLY A 25 8.62 -7.36 -5.79
C GLY A 25 8.51 -6.03 -5.05
N ILE A 26 9.64 -5.50 -4.56
CA ILE A 26 9.68 -4.20 -3.87
C ILE A 26 10.61 -3.26 -4.62
N GLY A 27 10.05 -2.20 -5.22
CA GLY A 27 10.79 -1.10 -5.82
C GLY A 27 10.89 0.07 -4.84
N LEU A 28 12.09 0.34 -4.30
CA LEU A 28 12.33 1.41 -3.33
C LEU A 28 13.21 2.49 -3.92
N ASN A 29 12.76 3.73 -3.90
CA ASN A 29 13.54 4.89 -4.31
C ASN A 29 14.53 5.26 -3.20
N ILE A 30 15.83 4.96 -3.37
CA ILE A 30 16.83 5.18 -2.32
C ILE A 30 17.60 6.46 -2.56
N ASN A 31 18.37 6.54 -3.66
CA ASN A 31 19.36 7.61 -3.86
C ASN A 31 19.11 8.48 -5.11
N GLN A 32 17.96 8.33 -5.76
CA GLN A 32 17.60 9.16 -6.90
C GLN A 32 17.53 10.65 -6.48
N PRO A 33 18.12 11.58 -7.24
CA PRO A 33 17.99 13.01 -6.98
C PRO A 33 16.57 13.49 -7.29
N GLU A 34 16.17 14.65 -6.79
CA GLU A 34 14.81 15.21 -6.99
C GLU A 34 14.47 15.35 -8.48
N VAL A 35 15.42 15.78 -9.31
CA VAL A 35 15.25 15.93 -10.76
C VAL A 35 14.84 14.63 -11.47
N PHE A 36 15.14 13.48 -10.90
CA PHE A 36 14.73 12.17 -11.45
C PHE A 36 13.20 11.99 -11.50
N PHE A 37 12.47 12.74 -10.68
CA PHE A 37 11.03 12.62 -10.51
C PHE A 37 10.23 13.73 -11.21
N SER A 38 10.88 14.66 -11.94
CA SER A 38 10.24 15.82 -12.56
C SER A 38 9.19 15.45 -13.61
N ASP A 39 9.43 14.37 -14.36
CA ASP A 39 8.58 13.95 -15.49
C ASP A 39 7.61 12.81 -15.13
N ILE A 40 7.51 12.47 -13.83
CA ILE A 40 6.63 11.41 -13.35
C ILE A 40 5.25 11.98 -13.03
N THR A 41 4.20 11.37 -13.59
CA THR A 41 2.80 11.79 -13.41
C THR A 41 2.36 11.81 -11.95
N TYR A 42 2.81 10.83 -11.16
CA TYR A 42 2.50 10.77 -9.73
C TYR A 42 3.67 11.31 -8.89
N PRO A 43 3.42 12.20 -7.92
CA PRO A 43 4.48 12.73 -7.07
C PRO A 43 5.28 11.62 -6.40
N ALA A 44 6.59 11.60 -6.64
CA ALA A 44 7.49 10.61 -6.08
C ALA A 44 8.65 11.25 -5.32
N VAL A 45 9.34 10.47 -4.50
CA VAL A 45 10.47 10.91 -3.69
C VAL A 45 11.42 9.74 -3.43
N SER A 46 12.70 10.04 -3.17
CA SER A 46 13.65 9.04 -2.66
C SER A 46 13.94 9.24 -1.18
N LEU A 47 14.47 8.21 -0.53
CA LEU A 47 14.97 8.29 0.84
C LEU A 47 16.07 9.36 0.97
N ARG A 48 16.94 9.50 -0.05
CA ARG A 48 17.97 10.56 -0.10
C ARG A 48 17.37 11.95 0.00
N VAL A 49 16.33 12.23 -0.78
CA VAL A 49 15.67 13.55 -0.79
C VAL A 49 14.96 13.79 0.54
N ALA A 50 14.24 12.78 1.06
CA ALA A 50 13.55 12.89 2.33
C ALA A 50 14.50 13.05 3.54
N ALA A 51 15.67 12.39 3.51
CA ALA A 51 16.67 12.44 4.59
C ALA A 51 17.71 13.57 4.44
N GLY A 52 17.72 14.26 3.29
CA GLY A 52 18.70 15.31 2.98
C GLY A 52 20.14 14.80 2.79
N LYS A 53 20.35 13.49 2.67
CA LYS A 53 21.68 12.87 2.52
C LYS A 53 21.63 11.57 1.74
N GLN A 54 22.76 11.21 1.11
CA GLN A 54 22.92 9.91 0.46
C GLN A 54 22.95 8.78 1.49
N LEU A 55 22.30 7.66 1.15
CA LEU A 55 22.20 6.50 2.02
C LEU A 55 22.95 5.29 1.44
N ASN A 56 23.45 4.46 2.32
CA ASN A 56 24.06 3.18 1.96
C ASN A 56 22.93 2.19 1.56
N ARG A 57 22.89 1.78 0.29
CA ARG A 57 21.86 0.88 -0.24
C ARG A 57 21.84 -0.49 0.45
N TYR A 58 23.02 -1.01 0.80
CA TYR A 58 23.13 -2.31 1.48
C TYR A 58 22.52 -2.26 2.87
N GLN A 59 22.78 -1.17 3.61
CA GLN A 59 22.19 -0.98 4.94
C GLN A 59 20.66 -0.82 4.87
N VAL A 60 20.15 -0.08 3.87
CA VAL A 60 18.71 0.07 3.66
C VAL A 60 18.08 -1.28 3.32
N CYS A 61 18.71 -2.05 2.41
CA CYS A 61 18.23 -3.40 2.04
C CYS A 61 18.24 -4.34 3.24
N ALA A 62 19.32 -4.38 4.01
CA ALA A 62 19.42 -5.22 5.20
C ALA A 62 18.31 -4.91 6.22
N LYS A 63 18.04 -3.62 6.46
CA LYS A 63 16.93 -3.21 7.34
C LYS A 63 15.56 -3.58 6.81
N LEU A 64 15.33 -3.43 5.50
CA LEU A 64 14.08 -3.86 4.88
C LEU A 64 13.86 -5.36 5.06
N LEU A 65 14.88 -6.19 4.76
CA LEU A 65 14.81 -7.64 4.93
C LEU A 65 14.56 -8.05 6.39
N GLU A 66 15.25 -7.41 7.35
CA GLU A 66 15.02 -7.63 8.78
C GLU A 66 13.56 -7.39 9.19
N HIS A 67 12.95 -6.32 8.68
CA HIS A 67 11.55 -6.01 8.96
C HIS A 67 10.58 -6.98 8.26
N LEU A 68 10.89 -7.40 7.04
CA LEU A 68 10.11 -8.39 6.31
C LEU A 68 10.13 -9.75 7.03
N ASP A 69 11.31 -10.21 7.48
CA ASP A 69 11.44 -11.45 8.23
C ASP A 69 10.61 -11.43 9.51
N ARG A 70 10.67 -10.35 10.29
CA ARG A 70 9.85 -10.20 11.50
C ARG A 70 8.35 -10.26 11.18
N SER A 71 7.92 -9.61 10.11
CA SER A 71 6.51 -9.61 9.71
C SER A 71 6.09 -10.99 9.21
N TYR A 72 6.96 -11.69 8.48
CA TYR A 72 6.71 -13.04 8.00
C TYR A 72 6.64 -14.06 9.16
N GLU A 73 7.52 -13.96 10.16
CA GLU A 73 7.44 -14.79 11.36
C GLU A 73 6.15 -14.55 12.16
N ALA A 74 5.68 -13.30 12.25
CA ALA A 74 4.40 -12.99 12.86
C ALA A 74 3.23 -13.58 12.06
N LEU A 75 3.29 -13.52 10.74
CA LEU A 75 2.30 -14.12 9.84
C LEU A 75 2.20 -15.63 10.03
N LYS A 76 3.35 -16.32 10.08
CA LYS A 76 3.41 -17.78 10.34
C LYS A 76 2.81 -18.19 11.69
N LYS A 77 2.89 -17.32 12.68
CA LYS A 77 2.29 -17.51 14.00
C LYS A 77 0.81 -17.14 14.08
N GLY A 78 0.20 -16.75 12.96
CA GLY A 78 -1.22 -16.36 12.90
C GLY A 78 -1.53 -14.99 13.51
N ALA A 79 -0.53 -14.12 13.68
CA ALA A 79 -0.71 -12.78 14.25
C ALA A 79 -1.34 -11.78 13.24
N TYR A 80 -2.36 -12.20 12.51
CA TYR A 80 -2.98 -11.42 11.43
C TYR A 80 -3.55 -10.10 11.92
N ASP A 81 -4.30 -10.10 13.01
CA ASP A 81 -4.93 -8.89 13.54
C ASP A 81 -3.89 -7.83 13.96
N GLN A 82 -2.77 -8.27 14.54
CA GLN A 82 -1.68 -7.37 14.94
C GLN A 82 -0.98 -6.77 13.70
N LEU A 83 -0.75 -7.58 12.66
CA LEU A 83 -0.16 -7.11 11.42
C LEU A 83 -1.09 -6.14 10.71
N PHE A 84 -2.38 -6.45 10.66
CA PHE A 84 -3.40 -5.60 10.06
C PHE A 84 -3.55 -4.27 10.81
N ALA A 85 -3.68 -4.28 12.13
CA ALA A 85 -3.78 -3.08 12.95
C ALA A 85 -2.55 -2.18 12.79
N ARG A 86 -1.35 -2.79 12.74
CA ARG A 86 -0.11 -2.06 12.51
C ARG A 86 -0.04 -1.42 11.12
N TRP A 87 -0.48 -2.13 10.07
CA TRP A 87 -0.57 -1.59 8.72
C TRP A 87 -1.61 -0.46 8.66
N GLN A 88 -2.78 -0.66 9.26
CA GLN A 88 -3.87 0.31 9.29
C GLN A 88 -3.46 1.64 9.95
N ALA A 89 -2.60 1.59 10.98
CA ALA A 89 -2.08 2.79 11.63
C ALA A 89 -1.26 3.70 10.71
N TYR A 90 -0.73 3.16 9.60
CA TYR A 90 -0.01 3.91 8.57
C TYR A 90 -0.84 4.16 7.31
N CYS A 91 -2.10 3.70 7.27
CA CYS A 91 -2.95 3.85 6.10
C CYS A 91 -3.46 5.29 5.99
N SER A 92 -2.94 6.05 5.02
CA SER A 92 -3.35 7.43 4.75
C SER A 92 -4.56 7.54 3.82
N SER A 93 -5.14 6.41 3.41
CA SER A 93 -6.28 6.38 2.49
C SER A 93 -7.61 6.70 3.17
N ILE A 94 -7.71 6.53 4.49
CA ILE A 94 -8.93 6.84 5.27
C ILE A 94 -9.26 8.33 5.15
N SER A 95 -10.53 8.65 4.99
CA SER A 95 -11.08 9.99 4.74
C SER A 95 -10.76 10.57 3.35
N ARG A 96 -10.13 9.80 2.46
CA ARG A 96 -9.92 10.21 1.06
C ARG A 96 -11.09 9.82 0.18
N ILE A 97 -11.23 10.55 -0.93
CA ILE A 97 -12.21 10.22 -1.97
C ILE A 97 -11.65 9.10 -2.85
N ILE A 98 -12.47 8.12 -3.13
CA ILE A 98 -12.20 7.06 -4.11
C ILE A 98 -13.21 7.11 -5.25
N LEU A 99 -12.74 6.87 -6.46
CA LEU A 99 -13.57 6.59 -7.63
C LEU A 99 -13.59 5.08 -7.86
N PHE A 100 -14.76 4.51 -8.07
CA PHE A 100 -14.92 3.07 -8.28
C PHE A 100 -16.08 2.78 -9.25
N ASN A 101 -16.08 1.59 -9.82
CA ASN A 101 -17.18 1.11 -10.65
C ASN A 101 -18.20 0.40 -9.75
N GLY A 102 -19.35 1.01 -9.57
CA GLY A 102 -20.51 0.41 -8.91
C GLY A 102 -21.45 -0.30 -9.90
N PRO A 103 -22.52 -0.92 -9.41
CA PRO A 103 -23.52 -1.58 -10.26
C PRO A 103 -24.13 -0.64 -11.33
N ASP A 104 -24.30 0.61 -10.98
CA ASP A 104 -24.93 1.65 -11.84
C ASP A 104 -23.90 2.48 -12.61
N GLY A 105 -22.65 2.04 -12.68
CA GLY A 105 -21.56 2.74 -13.35
C GLY A 105 -20.56 3.40 -12.40
N LYS A 106 -19.89 4.45 -12.87
CA LYS A 106 -18.87 5.17 -12.07
C LYS A 106 -19.49 5.86 -10.88
N SER A 107 -18.95 5.60 -9.72
CA SER A 107 -19.37 6.15 -8.43
C SER A 107 -18.19 6.71 -7.67
N SER A 108 -18.47 7.55 -6.67
CA SER A 108 -17.45 8.06 -5.75
C SER A 108 -17.97 8.06 -4.32
N GLY A 109 -17.04 8.04 -3.39
CA GLY A 109 -17.36 8.14 -1.96
C GLY A 109 -16.11 8.34 -1.11
N VAL A 110 -16.32 8.49 0.17
CA VAL A 110 -15.24 8.69 1.16
C VAL A 110 -14.91 7.36 1.83
N ILE A 111 -13.63 7.02 1.84
CA ILE A 111 -13.14 5.80 2.51
C ILE A 111 -13.29 5.97 4.03
N GLN A 112 -14.10 5.13 4.67
CA GLN A 112 -14.25 5.11 6.13
C GLN A 112 -13.31 4.13 6.80
N ALA A 113 -13.10 2.96 6.21
CA ALA A 113 -12.25 1.92 6.77
C ALA A 113 -11.66 1.05 5.67
N VAL A 114 -10.55 0.41 5.99
CA VAL A 114 -10.06 -0.75 5.24
C VAL A 114 -10.49 -2.00 5.98
N MET A 115 -11.04 -2.96 5.24
CA MET A 115 -11.53 -4.20 5.78
C MET A 115 -10.42 -5.26 5.84
N PRO A 116 -10.51 -6.27 6.73
CA PRO A 116 -9.49 -7.32 6.85
C PRO A 116 -9.23 -8.13 5.57
N ASP A 117 -10.22 -8.21 4.68
CA ASP A 117 -10.11 -8.84 3.37
C ASP A 117 -9.43 -7.96 2.30
N GLY A 118 -9.00 -6.75 2.67
CA GLY A 118 -8.38 -5.76 1.79
C GLY A 118 -9.37 -4.84 1.07
N GLY A 119 -10.67 -5.08 1.19
CA GLY A 119 -11.72 -4.20 0.67
C GLY A 119 -11.81 -2.88 1.42
N LEU A 120 -12.47 -1.90 0.82
CA LEU A 120 -12.70 -0.59 1.40
C LEU A 120 -14.18 -0.42 1.76
N SER A 121 -14.44 0.01 2.99
CA SER A 121 -15.76 0.53 3.37
C SER A 121 -15.84 1.99 2.94
N VAL A 122 -16.76 2.31 2.03
CA VAL A 122 -16.88 3.62 1.38
C VAL A 122 -18.28 4.16 1.59
N VAL A 123 -18.39 5.42 2.03
CA VAL A 123 -19.68 6.14 2.12
C VAL A 123 -19.85 7.01 0.90
N LYS A 124 -20.93 6.77 0.16
CA LYS A 124 -21.36 7.59 -0.97
C LYS A 124 -21.95 8.93 -0.48
N GLN A 125 -22.12 9.89 -1.38
CA GLN A 125 -22.84 11.15 -1.07
C GLN A 125 -24.29 10.93 -0.62
N SER A 126 -24.92 9.83 -1.03
CA SER A 126 -26.26 9.45 -0.58
C SER A 126 -26.34 9.03 0.90
N GLY A 127 -25.19 8.84 1.56
CA GLY A 127 -25.10 8.26 2.91
C GLY A 127 -25.06 6.73 2.92
N GLU A 128 -25.20 6.07 1.77
CA GLU A 128 -25.08 4.62 1.63
C GLU A 128 -23.63 4.18 1.84
N THR A 129 -23.44 3.12 2.64
CA THR A 129 -22.13 2.48 2.81
C THR A 129 -22.03 1.26 1.89
N VAL A 130 -20.95 1.20 1.11
CA VAL A 130 -20.67 0.10 0.17
C VAL A 130 -19.26 -0.46 0.38
N ASN A 131 -19.08 -1.75 0.08
CA ASN A 131 -17.77 -2.38 0.05
C ASN A 131 -17.18 -2.32 -1.37
N VAL A 132 -15.97 -1.78 -1.49
CA VAL A 132 -15.27 -1.58 -2.76
C VAL A 132 -13.99 -2.38 -2.76
N GLN A 133 -13.84 -3.28 -3.73
CA GLN A 133 -12.62 -4.10 -3.89
C GLN A 133 -11.62 -3.47 -4.85
N ASN A 134 -12.08 -2.65 -5.79
CA ASN A 134 -11.23 -2.01 -6.80
C ASN A 134 -11.67 -0.56 -7.02
N GLY A 135 -10.71 0.36 -7.05
CA GLY A 135 -10.98 1.77 -7.29
C GLY A 135 -9.69 2.59 -7.37
N GLU A 136 -9.84 3.87 -7.68
CA GLU A 136 -8.74 4.84 -7.78
C GLU A 136 -8.91 5.93 -6.73
N ILE A 137 -7.91 6.10 -5.88
CA ILE A 137 -7.88 7.12 -4.80
C ILE A 137 -7.40 8.45 -5.40
N GLN A 138 -8.14 9.51 -5.14
CA GLN A 138 -7.83 10.89 -5.56
C GLN A 138 -7.03 11.66 -4.50
#